data_e7a62ef7a38259e0fd9177adf0597f3c
#
_entry.id   e7a62ef7a38259e0fd9177adf0597f3c
#
_cell.length_a   1.000
_cell.length_b   1.000
_cell.length_c   1.000
_cell.angle_alpha   90.00
_cell.angle_beta   90.00
_cell.angle_gamma   90.00
#
_symmetry.space_group_name_H-M   'P 1'
#
loop_
_entity.id
_entity.type
_entity.pdbx_description
1 polymer ?
#
loop_
_entity_poly.entity_id
_entity_poly.type
_entity_poly.pdbx_seq_one_letter_code
_entity_poly.pdbx_strand_id
1 'polypeptide(L)'
;VKGDTLGRSELFDEADLDAALARFDELSRPAQRLENAASRVYDRLWTYFAARDWAAIADITARDISDKDCRRVVNAGVRDGQDALIANLRAIAEVGAECVTSSVVATRGERLVLNRVRFSARRGEVSAEVLNIAEIDANDRIAASLQFDADDIDAAFAELDARYLAGEAAEHSHTWSLIARASAVFNRHVMPPTTPDWVNIDHRKVTAFAPGEMTPYMRATFDVAPDIKFYIEAVHRLTDLGAVFTQPGRGISHEGFEGEWRDIILMSIEGDQFNRCELFDEADLDAALARFDELSRSAPRLENAASQVAEQFVACFATRDWAAMSETLAEDMCNDDRRRLVGAGVLHGRDIDIAHMRAAADVGAKTITSTVIAIRGERLELSRSRLSGEDQGAEAFHTELLGIAEIDADERIVARVGFDPDDLDAAIAELDARYVVGEAAAYAHTWSVIVRGLAAFNRRELPGFTPDSVNIDHRRARGFAPGDLTAYIGATWDLAPDVSAYAEAVHRLSNLGAVWTHAVSGTSQDGFDAEWREICLATVEGDLINRIEMFEAEDLDAALARFDELSRPAP
;
A
#
# COMPACT_ATOMS: atom_id res chain seq x y z
N VAL A 1 -13.05 15.30 -32.43
CA VAL A 1 -14.09 14.94 -33.39
C VAL A 1 -13.92 13.48 -33.76
N LYS A 2 -14.96 12.65 -33.63
CA LYS A 2 -14.95 11.24 -34.10
C LYS A 2 -15.90 11.17 -35.33
N GLY A 3 -15.32 11.03 -36.52
CA GLY A 3 -16.11 11.10 -37.77
C GLY A 3 -16.76 12.48 -37.93
N ASP A 4 -18.08 12.51 -38.18
CA ASP A 4 -18.86 13.73 -38.37
C ASP A 4 -19.53 14.25 -37.06
N THR A 5 -19.16 13.71 -35.88
CA THR A 5 -19.75 14.06 -34.59
C THR A 5 -18.74 14.75 -33.68
N LEU A 6 -19.22 15.77 -32.92
CA LEU A 6 -18.46 16.39 -31.84
C LEU A 6 -18.39 15.42 -30.66
N GLY A 7 -17.16 14.95 -30.36
CA GLY A 7 -16.95 14.01 -29.26
C GLY A 7 -16.74 14.69 -27.90
N ARG A 8 -16.31 15.98 -27.89
CA ARG A 8 -16.04 16.76 -26.67
C ARG A 8 -16.06 18.25 -26.98
N SER A 9 -16.58 19.06 -26.05
CA SER A 9 -16.54 20.52 -26.08
C SER A 9 -16.21 21.02 -24.67
N GLU A 10 -15.20 21.87 -24.56
CA GLU A 10 -14.84 22.55 -23.32
C GLU A 10 -14.90 24.06 -23.59
N LEU A 11 -15.39 24.84 -22.63
CA LEU A 11 -15.49 26.29 -22.72
C LEU A 11 -14.49 26.91 -21.74
N PHE A 12 -13.78 27.94 -22.22
CA PHE A 12 -12.80 28.70 -21.44
C PHE A 12 -13.18 30.17 -21.52
N ASP A 13 -12.77 30.95 -20.53
CA ASP A 13 -12.87 32.39 -20.60
C ASP A 13 -11.99 32.97 -21.71
N GLU A 14 -12.38 34.11 -22.27
CA GLU A 14 -11.59 34.76 -23.36
C GLU A 14 -10.16 35.11 -22.93
N ALA A 15 -9.93 35.33 -21.63
CA ALA A 15 -8.62 35.60 -21.05
C ALA A 15 -7.73 34.32 -20.92
N ASP A 16 -8.30 33.11 -21.04
CA ASP A 16 -7.63 31.85 -20.78
C ASP A 16 -7.25 31.11 -22.08
N LEU A 17 -6.98 31.82 -23.15
CA LEU A 17 -6.60 31.24 -24.45
C LEU A 17 -5.42 30.29 -24.34
N ASP A 18 -4.38 30.62 -23.57
CA ASP A 18 -3.19 29.78 -23.41
C ASP A 18 -3.54 28.47 -22.68
N ALA A 19 -4.44 28.51 -21.68
CA ALA A 19 -4.94 27.33 -21.00
C ALA A 19 -5.79 26.45 -21.95
N ALA A 20 -6.62 27.07 -22.79
CA ALA A 20 -7.41 26.36 -23.79
C ALA A 20 -6.52 25.66 -24.83
N LEU A 21 -5.45 26.32 -25.31
CA LEU A 21 -4.48 25.75 -26.24
C LEU A 21 -3.67 24.63 -25.60
N ALA A 22 -3.19 24.81 -24.37
CA ALA A 22 -2.49 23.76 -23.62
C ALA A 22 -3.39 22.52 -23.43
N ARG A 23 -4.69 22.74 -23.12
CA ARG A 23 -5.68 21.67 -23.01
C ARG A 23 -5.96 20.97 -24.32
N PHE A 24 -6.03 21.71 -25.42
CA PHE A 24 -6.17 21.14 -26.76
C PHE A 24 -4.96 20.29 -27.15
N ASP A 25 -3.75 20.73 -26.85
CA ASP A 25 -2.52 19.99 -27.08
C ASP A 25 -2.47 18.72 -26.22
N GLU A 26 -2.90 18.80 -24.96
CA GLU A 26 -3.05 17.65 -24.05
C GLU A 26 -4.03 16.61 -24.61
N LEU A 27 -5.21 17.03 -25.07
CA LEU A 27 -6.21 16.18 -25.70
C LEU A 27 -5.79 15.64 -27.07
N SER A 28 -4.84 16.31 -27.73
CA SER A 28 -4.29 15.92 -29.02
C SER A 28 -3.09 14.97 -28.89
N ARG A 29 -2.54 14.82 -27.67
CA ARG A 29 -1.53 13.77 -27.42
C ARG A 29 -2.19 12.41 -27.65
N PRO A 30 -1.56 11.53 -28.47
CA PRO A 30 -2.05 10.16 -28.55
C PRO A 30 -2.08 9.58 -27.15
N ALA A 31 -3.22 8.98 -26.74
CA ALA A 31 -3.32 8.24 -25.49
C ALA A 31 -2.08 7.35 -25.34
N GLN A 32 -1.44 7.39 -24.19
CA GLN A 32 -0.22 6.63 -23.96
C GLN A 32 -0.49 5.17 -24.35
N ARG A 33 0.22 4.70 -25.39
CA ARG A 33 -0.03 3.37 -25.95
C ARG A 33 0.35 2.35 -24.87
N LEU A 34 -0.58 1.50 -24.51
CA LEU A 34 -0.29 0.38 -23.61
C LEU A 34 0.72 -0.54 -24.28
N GLU A 35 1.96 -0.54 -23.78
CA GLU A 35 3.05 -1.34 -24.34
C GLU A 35 3.81 -2.08 -23.23
N ASN A 36 4.08 -3.36 -23.48
CA ASN A 36 5.03 -4.18 -22.74
C ASN A 36 5.76 -5.12 -23.70
N ALA A 37 6.64 -5.99 -23.21
CA ALA A 37 7.35 -6.92 -24.06
C ALA A 37 6.40 -7.85 -24.83
N ALA A 38 5.36 -8.37 -24.17
CA ALA A 38 4.36 -9.25 -24.81
C ALA A 38 3.59 -8.54 -25.94
N SER A 39 3.18 -7.29 -25.74
CA SER A 39 2.47 -6.53 -26.80
C SER A 39 3.33 -6.29 -28.02
N ARG A 40 4.62 -5.98 -27.82
CA ARG A 40 5.58 -5.79 -28.93
C ARG A 40 5.82 -7.08 -29.71
N VAL A 41 5.88 -8.23 -29.03
CA VAL A 41 6.00 -9.53 -29.71
C VAL A 41 4.73 -9.87 -30.47
N TYR A 42 3.58 -9.58 -29.89
CA TYR A 42 2.29 -9.85 -30.50
C TYR A 42 2.02 -8.97 -31.75
N ASP A 43 2.45 -7.71 -31.74
CA ASP A 43 2.41 -6.82 -32.91
C ASP A 43 3.30 -7.34 -34.05
N ARG A 44 4.46 -7.92 -33.72
CA ARG A 44 5.35 -8.58 -34.73
C ARG A 44 4.66 -9.81 -35.35
N LEU A 45 3.93 -10.60 -34.56
CA LEU A 45 3.16 -11.74 -35.08
C LEU A 45 2.26 -11.33 -36.24
N TRP A 46 1.46 -10.27 -36.06
CA TRP A 46 0.53 -9.80 -37.10
C TRP A 46 1.24 -9.13 -38.27
N THR A 47 2.39 -8.51 -38.05
CA THR A 47 3.26 -7.99 -39.11
C THR A 47 3.77 -9.14 -39.99
N TYR A 48 4.27 -10.22 -39.41
CA TYR A 48 4.75 -11.40 -40.13
C TYR A 48 3.60 -12.18 -40.78
N PHE A 49 2.43 -12.24 -40.13
CA PHE A 49 1.23 -12.83 -40.70
C PHE A 49 0.81 -12.09 -41.99
N ALA A 50 0.78 -10.77 -41.98
CA ALA A 50 0.46 -9.97 -43.16
C ALA A 50 1.46 -10.22 -44.31
N ALA A 51 2.74 -10.38 -43.98
CA ALA A 51 3.82 -10.70 -44.93
C ALA A 51 3.85 -12.18 -45.37
N ARG A 52 3.01 -13.06 -44.71
CA ARG A 52 3.05 -14.52 -44.90
C ARG A 52 4.42 -15.15 -44.58
N ASP A 53 5.18 -14.50 -43.71
CA ASP A 53 6.49 -14.97 -43.24
C ASP A 53 6.34 -15.97 -42.08
N TRP A 54 6.04 -17.21 -42.45
CA TRP A 54 5.82 -18.31 -41.50
C TRP A 54 7.09 -18.70 -40.75
N ALA A 55 8.27 -18.45 -41.32
CA ALA A 55 9.55 -18.72 -40.65
C ALA A 55 9.77 -17.71 -39.53
N ALA A 56 9.55 -16.42 -39.78
CA ALA A 56 9.66 -15.39 -38.74
C ALA A 56 8.62 -15.58 -37.63
N ILE A 57 7.41 -16.09 -37.95
CA ILE A 57 6.41 -16.48 -36.93
C ILE A 57 6.95 -17.63 -36.06
N ALA A 58 7.59 -18.62 -36.66
CA ALA A 58 8.21 -19.72 -35.92
C ALA A 58 9.31 -19.21 -34.98
N ASP A 59 10.12 -18.23 -35.36
CA ASP A 59 11.20 -17.68 -34.55
C ASP A 59 10.70 -16.96 -33.27
N ILE A 60 9.51 -16.33 -33.34
CA ILE A 60 8.90 -15.60 -32.20
C ILE A 60 7.90 -16.42 -31.40
N THR A 61 7.74 -17.69 -31.69
CA THR A 61 6.84 -18.59 -30.93
C THR A 61 7.62 -19.72 -30.27
N ALA A 62 7.21 -20.12 -29.07
CA ALA A 62 7.80 -21.26 -28.38
C ALA A 62 7.44 -22.57 -29.10
N ARG A 63 8.34 -23.56 -29.07
CA ARG A 63 8.08 -24.86 -29.73
C ARG A 63 6.91 -25.61 -29.12
N ASP A 64 6.71 -25.45 -27.82
CA ASP A 64 5.68 -26.07 -26.99
C ASP A 64 4.51 -25.11 -26.69
N ILE A 65 4.31 -24.09 -27.53
CA ILE A 65 3.22 -23.14 -27.38
C ILE A 65 1.89 -23.83 -27.21
N SER A 66 1.07 -23.36 -26.25
CA SER A 66 -0.32 -23.77 -26.08
C SER A 66 -1.27 -22.73 -26.63
N ASP A 67 -2.07 -23.07 -27.64
CA ASP A 67 -3.12 -22.24 -28.23
C ASP A 67 -4.49 -22.77 -27.85
N LYS A 68 -5.20 -22.09 -26.95
CA LYS A 68 -6.48 -22.50 -26.40
C LYS A 68 -7.63 -21.63 -26.90
N ASP A 69 -8.62 -22.26 -27.49
CA ASP A 69 -9.88 -21.62 -27.88
C ASP A 69 -10.91 -21.77 -26.76
N CYS A 70 -11.18 -20.68 -26.04
CA CYS A 70 -12.15 -20.61 -24.94
C CYS A 70 -13.51 -20.06 -25.38
N ARG A 71 -13.74 -19.80 -26.68
CA ARG A 71 -15.00 -19.26 -27.19
C ARG A 71 -16.14 -20.25 -27.01
N ARG A 72 -17.31 -19.74 -26.64
CA ARG A 72 -18.48 -20.57 -26.28
C ARG A 72 -19.03 -21.40 -27.43
N VAL A 73 -19.01 -20.86 -28.65
CA VAL A 73 -19.62 -21.51 -29.84
C VAL A 73 -18.58 -22.26 -30.66
N VAL A 74 -17.40 -21.67 -30.87
CA VAL A 74 -16.36 -22.27 -31.73
C VAL A 74 -15.62 -23.37 -31.00
N ASN A 75 -15.18 -23.09 -29.77
CA ASN A 75 -14.48 -24.02 -28.84
C ASN A 75 -13.66 -25.11 -29.55
N ALA A 76 -12.64 -24.69 -30.31
CA ALA A 76 -11.80 -25.62 -31.07
C ALA A 76 -10.83 -26.42 -30.16
N GLY A 77 -10.93 -26.22 -28.85
CA GLY A 77 -10.12 -26.91 -27.83
C GLY A 77 -8.70 -26.36 -27.73
N VAL A 78 -7.78 -27.21 -27.32
CA VAL A 78 -6.38 -26.88 -27.16
C VAL A 78 -5.61 -27.42 -28.36
N ARG A 79 -4.76 -26.58 -28.93
CA ARG A 79 -3.79 -26.92 -29.98
C ARG A 79 -2.41 -26.71 -29.40
N ASP A 80 -1.65 -27.75 -29.27
CA ASP A 80 -0.31 -27.69 -28.70
C ASP A 80 0.74 -27.75 -29.80
N GLY A 81 1.75 -26.93 -29.65
CA GLY A 81 2.94 -26.88 -30.48
C GLY A 81 2.88 -25.89 -31.64
N GLN A 82 4.06 -25.40 -31.97
CA GLN A 82 4.31 -24.35 -32.97
C GLN A 82 3.75 -24.69 -34.36
N ASP A 83 3.90 -25.94 -34.81
CA ASP A 83 3.43 -26.38 -36.12
C ASP A 83 1.89 -26.32 -36.21
N ALA A 84 1.19 -26.65 -35.13
CA ALA A 84 -0.27 -26.56 -35.07
C ALA A 84 -0.75 -25.09 -35.14
N LEU A 85 -0.10 -24.18 -34.41
CA LEU A 85 -0.37 -22.75 -34.49
C LEU A 85 -0.16 -22.22 -35.92
N ILE A 86 0.98 -22.52 -36.53
CA ILE A 86 1.30 -22.05 -37.89
C ILE A 86 0.29 -22.62 -38.93
N ALA A 87 -0.09 -23.89 -38.79
CA ALA A 87 -1.11 -24.48 -39.64
C ALA A 87 -2.48 -23.77 -39.50
N ASN A 88 -2.88 -23.42 -38.27
CA ASN A 88 -4.11 -22.66 -38.03
C ASN A 88 -4.03 -21.24 -38.63
N LEU A 89 -2.90 -20.52 -38.45
CA LEU A 89 -2.74 -19.20 -39.06
C LEU A 89 -2.76 -19.25 -40.60
N ARG A 90 -2.19 -20.28 -41.21
CA ARG A 90 -2.30 -20.50 -42.68
C ARG A 90 -3.74 -20.73 -43.12
N ALA A 91 -4.49 -21.55 -42.37
CA ALA A 91 -5.91 -21.78 -42.69
C ALA A 91 -6.73 -20.48 -42.57
N ILE A 92 -6.48 -19.64 -41.56
CA ILE A 92 -7.10 -18.32 -41.42
C ILE A 92 -6.74 -17.42 -42.62
N ALA A 93 -5.52 -17.48 -43.10
CA ALA A 93 -5.07 -16.73 -44.27
C ALA A 93 -5.74 -17.21 -45.58
N GLU A 94 -5.97 -18.54 -45.73
CA GLU A 94 -6.57 -19.15 -46.89
C GLU A 94 -8.07 -18.87 -47.02
N VAL A 95 -8.80 -18.73 -45.89
CA VAL A 95 -10.21 -18.33 -45.88
C VAL A 95 -10.46 -16.85 -46.15
N GLY A 96 -9.40 -16.09 -46.45
CA GLY A 96 -9.47 -14.70 -46.94
C GLY A 96 -9.33 -13.62 -45.88
N ALA A 97 -8.83 -13.93 -44.68
CA ALA A 97 -8.42 -12.91 -43.74
C ALA A 97 -7.13 -12.19 -44.26
N GLU A 98 -7.33 -11.01 -44.85
CA GLU A 98 -6.23 -10.24 -45.45
C GLU A 98 -5.67 -9.17 -44.54
N CYS A 99 -6.51 -8.61 -43.67
CA CYS A 99 -6.13 -7.60 -42.73
C CYS A 99 -6.49 -8.05 -41.29
N VAL A 100 -5.52 -8.03 -40.43
CA VAL A 100 -5.71 -8.23 -38.99
C VAL A 100 -5.30 -6.96 -38.27
N THR A 101 -6.24 -6.40 -37.50
CA THR A 101 -5.93 -5.27 -36.61
C THR A 101 -6.00 -5.75 -35.18
N SER A 102 -4.95 -5.40 -34.42
CA SER A 102 -4.87 -5.67 -32.99
C SER A 102 -4.83 -4.37 -32.22
N SER A 103 -5.57 -4.30 -31.12
CA SER A 103 -5.48 -3.19 -30.15
C SER A 103 -5.32 -3.77 -28.76
N VAL A 104 -4.33 -3.26 -28.03
CA VAL A 104 -4.12 -3.66 -26.64
C VAL A 104 -5.29 -3.18 -25.79
N VAL A 105 -5.85 -4.08 -24.98
CA VAL A 105 -6.91 -3.82 -24.00
C VAL A 105 -6.34 -3.71 -22.62
N ALA A 106 -5.38 -4.59 -22.26
CA ALA A 106 -4.72 -4.58 -20.98
C ALA A 106 -3.34 -5.26 -21.03
N THR A 107 -2.48 -4.89 -20.11
CA THR A 107 -1.18 -5.54 -19.88
C THR A 107 -1.06 -5.98 -18.43
N ARG A 108 -0.27 -7.05 -18.18
CA ARG A 108 0.15 -7.48 -16.84
C ARG A 108 1.64 -7.81 -16.87
N GLY A 109 2.43 -7.07 -16.08
CA GLY A 109 3.87 -7.17 -16.12
C GLY A 109 4.43 -6.98 -17.54
N GLU A 110 5.55 -7.63 -17.83
CA GLU A 110 6.17 -7.60 -19.16
C GLU A 110 5.68 -8.76 -20.06
N ARG A 111 5.09 -9.81 -19.47
CA ARG A 111 4.87 -11.07 -20.18
C ARG A 111 3.46 -11.33 -20.65
N LEU A 112 2.48 -10.56 -20.22
CA LEU A 112 1.07 -10.80 -20.52
C LEU A 112 0.43 -9.59 -21.19
N VAL A 113 -0.31 -9.85 -22.28
CA VAL A 113 -1.11 -8.84 -22.97
C VAL A 113 -2.48 -9.41 -23.34
N LEU A 114 -3.52 -8.63 -23.08
CA LEU A 114 -4.87 -8.87 -23.58
C LEU A 114 -5.12 -7.94 -24.77
N ASN A 115 -5.47 -8.52 -25.91
CA ASN A 115 -5.71 -7.80 -27.14
C ASN A 115 -7.15 -8.00 -27.63
N ARG A 116 -7.66 -7.00 -28.31
CA ARG A 116 -8.85 -7.09 -29.16
C ARG A 116 -8.40 -7.23 -30.60
N VAL A 117 -8.69 -8.35 -31.22
CA VAL A 117 -8.23 -8.72 -32.57
C VAL A 117 -9.42 -8.75 -33.52
N ARG A 118 -9.31 -8.02 -34.62
CA ARG A 118 -10.31 -7.97 -35.69
C ARG A 118 -9.73 -8.52 -36.97
N PHE A 119 -10.42 -9.48 -37.51
CA PHE A 119 -10.12 -10.06 -38.81
C PHE A 119 -11.06 -9.45 -39.86
N SER A 120 -10.55 -8.98 -40.98
CA SER A 120 -11.33 -8.42 -42.07
C SER A 120 -10.93 -9.00 -43.43
N ALA A 121 -11.92 -9.15 -44.28
CA ALA A 121 -11.75 -9.60 -45.66
C ALA A 121 -11.43 -8.42 -46.60
N ARG A 122 -11.05 -8.71 -47.84
CA ARG A 122 -10.61 -7.77 -48.89
C ARG A 122 -11.52 -6.55 -49.15
N ARG A 123 -12.78 -6.59 -48.71
CA ARG A 123 -13.74 -5.49 -48.89
C ARG A 123 -13.99 -4.65 -47.64
N GLY A 124 -13.18 -4.85 -46.58
CA GLY A 124 -13.28 -4.08 -45.34
C GLY A 124 -14.43 -4.50 -44.41
N GLU A 125 -15.22 -5.53 -44.76
CA GLU A 125 -16.20 -6.11 -43.86
C GLU A 125 -15.48 -6.87 -42.75
N VAL A 126 -15.81 -6.55 -41.48
CA VAL A 126 -15.28 -7.29 -40.32
C VAL A 126 -15.86 -8.69 -40.36
N SER A 127 -15.02 -9.70 -40.49
CA SER A 127 -15.44 -11.10 -40.56
C SER A 127 -15.47 -11.78 -39.19
N ALA A 128 -14.63 -11.35 -38.23
CA ALA A 128 -14.61 -11.84 -36.87
C ALA A 128 -13.89 -10.85 -35.94
N GLU A 129 -14.33 -10.80 -34.69
CA GLU A 129 -13.66 -10.10 -33.59
C GLU A 129 -13.53 -11.04 -32.40
N VAL A 130 -12.37 -11.06 -31.78
CA VAL A 130 -12.07 -11.88 -30.60
C VAL A 130 -11.22 -11.10 -29.59
N LEU A 131 -11.29 -11.52 -28.33
CA LEU A 131 -10.28 -11.17 -27.32
C LEU A 131 -9.22 -12.25 -27.30
N ASN A 132 -7.97 -11.86 -27.21
CA ASN A 132 -6.85 -12.79 -27.15
C ASN A 132 -5.86 -12.39 -26.06
N ILE A 133 -5.54 -13.33 -25.17
CA ILE A 133 -4.41 -13.22 -24.23
C ILE A 133 -3.20 -13.86 -24.91
N ALA A 134 -2.10 -13.13 -24.98
CA ALA A 134 -0.80 -13.68 -25.35
C ALA A 134 0.14 -13.61 -24.15
N GLU A 135 0.85 -14.70 -23.92
CA GLU A 135 1.87 -14.83 -22.89
C GLU A 135 3.22 -15.17 -23.54
N ILE A 136 4.29 -14.48 -23.14
CA ILE A 136 5.64 -14.74 -23.63
C ILE A 136 6.51 -15.43 -22.58
N ASP A 137 7.47 -16.23 -23.06
CA ASP A 137 8.49 -16.88 -22.23
C ASP A 137 9.65 -15.91 -21.89
N ALA A 138 10.63 -16.40 -21.12
CA ALA A 138 11.84 -15.63 -20.77
C ALA A 138 12.75 -15.27 -21.96
N ASN A 139 12.47 -15.79 -23.15
CA ASN A 139 13.20 -15.52 -24.38
C ASN A 139 12.40 -14.66 -25.35
N ASP A 140 11.37 -13.95 -24.86
CA ASP A 140 10.47 -13.12 -25.65
C ASP A 140 9.78 -13.88 -26.81
N ARG A 141 9.37 -15.15 -26.57
CA ARG A 141 8.60 -15.93 -27.52
C ARG A 141 7.21 -16.22 -26.97
N ILE A 142 6.21 -16.17 -27.84
CA ILE A 142 4.82 -16.47 -27.46
C ILE A 142 4.75 -17.93 -27.02
N ALA A 143 4.48 -18.16 -25.73
CA ALA A 143 4.37 -19.47 -25.11
C ALA A 143 2.93 -19.92 -24.90
N ALA A 144 1.98 -18.98 -24.80
CA ALA A 144 0.56 -19.27 -24.74
C ALA A 144 -0.26 -18.24 -25.50
N SER A 145 -1.38 -18.69 -26.07
CA SER A 145 -2.40 -17.86 -26.72
C SER A 145 -3.78 -18.38 -26.32
N LEU A 146 -4.65 -17.50 -25.80
CA LEU A 146 -6.01 -17.87 -25.38
C LEU A 146 -7.01 -16.94 -26.04
N GLN A 147 -8.03 -17.53 -26.67
CA GLN A 147 -9.05 -16.79 -27.41
C GLN A 147 -10.40 -16.85 -26.69
N PHE A 148 -11.05 -15.68 -26.57
CA PHE A 148 -12.38 -15.51 -25.98
C PHE A 148 -13.32 -14.82 -26.97
N ASP A 149 -14.62 -14.97 -26.77
CA ASP A 149 -15.61 -14.18 -27.52
C ASP A 149 -15.41 -12.68 -27.22
N ALA A 150 -15.71 -11.82 -28.20
CA ALA A 150 -15.49 -10.38 -28.08
C ALA A 150 -16.30 -9.71 -26.95
N ASP A 151 -17.41 -10.34 -26.55
CA ASP A 151 -18.31 -9.92 -25.47
C ASP A 151 -17.98 -10.57 -24.11
N ASP A 152 -17.01 -11.49 -24.05
CA ASP A 152 -16.64 -12.21 -22.82
C ASP A 152 -15.42 -11.59 -22.12
N ILE A 153 -15.48 -10.26 -21.97
CA ILE A 153 -14.36 -9.47 -21.44
C ILE A 153 -14.06 -9.81 -19.96
N ASP A 154 -15.08 -10.10 -19.16
CA ASP A 154 -14.92 -10.45 -17.75
C ASP A 154 -14.11 -11.76 -17.58
N ALA A 155 -14.40 -12.78 -18.40
CA ALA A 155 -13.64 -14.03 -18.38
C ALA A 155 -12.20 -13.83 -18.89
N ALA A 156 -11.99 -12.97 -19.88
CA ALA A 156 -10.65 -12.66 -20.37
C ALA A 156 -9.80 -11.95 -19.31
N PHE A 157 -10.36 -10.99 -18.56
CA PHE A 157 -9.66 -10.35 -17.44
C PHE A 157 -9.38 -11.32 -16.29
N ALA A 158 -10.35 -12.18 -15.95
CA ALA A 158 -10.15 -13.18 -14.89
C ALA A 158 -9.00 -14.14 -15.21
N GLU A 159 -8.88 -14.60 -16.46
CA GLU A 159 -7.78 -15.46 -16.89
C GLU A 159 -6.45 -14.70 -16.96
N LEU A 160 -6.46 -13.42 -17.43
CA LEU A 160 -5.28 -12.57 -17.46
C LEU A 160 -4.69 -12.40 -16.06
N ASP A 161 -5.55 -12.10 -15.07
CA ASP A 161 -5.16 -11.92 -13.68
C ASP A 161 -4.71 -13.25 -13.03
N ALA A 162 -5.35 -14.38 -13.35
CA ALA A 162 -4.94 -15.69 -12.87
C ALA A 162 -3.53 -16.06 -13.36
N ARG A 163 -3.19 -15.76 -14.62
CA ARG A 163 -1.85 -15.99 -15.17
C ARG A 163 -0.81 -15.04 -14.56
N TYR A 164 -1.19 -13.81 -14.35
CA TYR A 164 -0.32 -12.83 -13.68
C TYR A 164 0.04 -13.28 -12.26
N LEU A 165 -0.95 -13.77 -11.50
CA LEU A 165 -0.77 -14.35 -10.16
C LEU A 165 0.11 -15.60 -10.16
N ALA A 166 0.00 -16.44 -11.18
CA ALA A 166 0.83 -17.63 -11.30
C ALA A 166 2.27 -17.32 -11.77
N GLY A 167 2.50 -16.14 -12.31
CA GLY A 167 3.76 -15.68 -12.89
C GLY A 167 4.38 -14.49 -12.17
N GLU A 168 4.40 -13.33 -12.84
CA GLU A 168 5.15 -12.14 -12.39
C GLU A 168 4.62 -11.53 -11.07
N ALA A 169 3.35 -11.73 -10.73
CA ALA A 169 2.77 -11.25 -9.46
C ALA A 169 2.82 -12.28 -8.33
N ALA A 170 3.47 -13.44 -8.51
CA ALA A 170 3.45 -14.53 -7.53
C ALA A 170 4.00 -14.11 -6.15
N GLU A 171 5.03 -13.28 -6.12
CA GLU A 171 5.63 -12.74 -4.89
C GLU A 171 4.66 -11.84 -4.11
N HIS A 172 3.77 -11.11 -4.81
CA HIS A 172 2.76 -10.20 -4.26
C HIS A 172 1.34 -10.71 -4.50
N SER A 173 1.17 -12.04 -4.52
CA SER A 173 -0.09 -12.69 -4.92
C SER A 173 -1.27 -12.32 -4.02
N HIS A 174 -1.05 -12.11 -2.72
CA HIS A 174 -2.07 -11.66 -1.78
C HIS A 174 -2.64 -10.31 -2.20
N THR A 175 -1.78 -9.31 -2.36
CA THR A 175 -2.16 -7.94 -2.75
C THR A 175 -2.92 -7.92 -4.06
N TRP A 176 -2.37 -8.58 -5.10
CA TRP A 176 -3.03 -8.59 -6.41
C TRP A 176 -4.37 -9.33 -6.39
N SER A 177 -4.48 -10.43 -5.64
CA SER A 177 -5.74 -11.17 -5.48
C SER A 177 -6.85 -10.31 -4.85
N LEU A 178 -6.51 -9.47 -3.86
CA LEU A 178 -7.44 -8.53 -3.23
C LEU A 178 -7.90 -7.48 -4.23
N ILE A 179 -6.97 -6.83 -4.95
CA ILE A 179 -7.27 -5.78 -5.93
C ILE A 179 -8.13 -6.33 -7.08
N ALA A 180 -7.78 -7.48 -7.66
CA ALA A 180 -8.54 -8.10 -8.74
C ALA A 180 -9.96 -8.50 -8.30
N ARG A 181 -10.09 -9.07 -7.09
CA ARG A 181 -11.42 -9.36 -6.48
C ARG A 181 -12.23 -8.10 -6.27
N ALA A 182 -11.60 -7.04 -5.73
CA ALA A 182 -12.28 -5.76 -5.50
C ALA A 182 -12.80 -5.16 -6.81
N SER A 183 -12.01 -5.16 -7.88
CA SER A 183 -12.45 -4.71 -9.21
C SER A 183 -13.66 -5.50 -9.71
N ALA A 184 -13.66 -6.83 -9.55
CA ALA A 184 -14.78 -7.66 -9.95
C ALA A 184 -16.06 -7.42 -9.12
N VAL A 185 -15.92 -7.15 -7.82
CA VAL A 185 -17.02 -6.82 -6.90
C VAL A 185 -17.55 -5.40 -7.20
N PHE A 186 -16.65 -4.46 -7.45
CA PHE A 186 -16.96 -3.08 -7.79
C PHE A 186 -17.77 -2.97 -9.09
N ASN A 187 -17.45 -3.80 -10.09
CA ASN A 187 -18.23 -3.92 -11.33
C ASN A 187 -19.65 -4.51 -11.13
N ARG A 188 -19.96 -5.00 -9.94
CA ARG A 188 -21.31 -5.39 -9.48
C ARG A 188 -21.95 -4.34 -8.57
N HIS A 189 -21.37 -3.13 -8.51
CA HIS A 189 -21.78 -1.98 -7.67
C HIS A 189 -21.75 -2.26 -6.16
N VAL A 190 -20.85 -3.16 -5.75
CA VAL A 190 -20.60 -3.44 -4.34
C VAL A 190 -19.25 -2.85 -3.95
N MET A 191 -19.23 -2.06 -2.88
CA MET A 191 -17.99 -1.48 -2.36
C MET A 191 -17.14 -2.58 -1.71
N PRO A 192 -15.84 -2.62 -2.01
CA PRO A 192 -14.92 -3.53 -1.34
C PRO A 192 -14.77 -3.18 0.15
N PRO A 193 -14.37 -4.13 1.01
CA PRO A 193 -14.14 -3.87 2.43
C PRO A 193 -12.96 -2.92 2.64
N THR A 194 -13.16 -1.94 3.51
CA THR A 194 -12.15 -0.93 3.87
C THR A 194 -11.89 -0.95 5.37
N THR A 195 -10.70 -0.51 5.78
CA THR A 195 -10.38 -0.30 7.21
C THR A 195 -11.24 0.83 7.79
N PRO A 196 -11.41 0.89 9.13
CA PRO A 196 -12.15 1.98 9.77
C PRO A 196 -11.55 3.37 9.51
N ASP A 197 -10.24 3.45 9.33
CA ASP A 197 -9.44 4.64 9.04
C ASP A 197 -9.16 4.82 7.52
N TRP A 198 -10.05 4.28 6.69
CA TRP A 198 -9.99 4.39 5.24
C TRP A 198 -9.72 5.80 4.74
N VAL A 199 -8.59 5.99 4.05
CA VAL A 199 -8.17 7.27 3.45
C VAL A 199 -8.48 7.28 1.96
N ASN A 200 -9.12 8.34 1.46
CA ASN A 200 -9.32 8.55 0.03
C ASN A 200 -9.07 10.01 -0.35
N ILE A 201 -8.26 10.21 -1.39
CA ILE A 201 -7.80 11.53 -1.84
C ILE A 201 -7.93 11.62 -3.36
N ASP A 202 -8.45 12.73 -3.84
CA ASP A 202 -8.54 13.05 -5.26
C ASP A 202 -7.52 14.14 -5.61
N HIS A 203 -6.43 13.75 -6.29
CA HIS A 203 -5.37 14.66 -6.73
C HIS A 203 -5.60 15.23 -8.14
N ARG A 204 -6.70 14.84 -8.79
CA ARG A 204 -6.98 15.30 -10.15
C ARG A 204 -7.24 16.80 -10.18
N LYS A 205 -6.88 17.45 -11.29
CA LYS A 205 -7.12 18.90 -11.50
C LYS A 205 -8.58 19.30 -11.34
N VAL A 206 -9.49 18.39 -11.71
CA VAL A 206 -10.93 18.53 -11.47
C VAL A 206 -11.30 17.45 -10.45
N THR A 207 -11.26 17.82 -9.18
CA THR A 207 -11.64 16.94 -8.07
C THR A 207 -13.13 16.59 -8.15
N ALA A 208 -13.44 15.30 -8.06
CA ALA A 208 -14.80 14.81 -8.10
C ALA A 208 -15.42 14.66 -6.70
N PHE A 209 -14.60 14.53 -5.66
CA PHE A 209 -15.04 14.38 -4.28
C PHE A 209 -14.01 14.98 -3.30
N ALA A 210 -14.48 15.41 -2.13
CA ALA A 210 -13.61 15.82 -1.03
C ALA A 210 -12.99 14.60 -0.33
N PRO A 211 -11.88 14.77 0.41
CA PRO A 211 -11.31 13.69 1.21
C PRO A 211 -12.37 13.01 2.10
N GLY A 212 -12.42 11.68 2.09
CA GLY A 212 -13.43 10.90 2.81
C GLY A 212 -14.75 10.67 2.05
N GLU A 213 -15.02 11.33 0.93
CA GLU A 213 -16.31 11.29 0.23
C GLU A 213 -16.33 10.37 -1.01
N MET A 214 -15.31 9.57 -1.24
CA MET A 214 -15.25 8.68 -2.40
C MET A 214 -16.42 7.67 -2.44
N THR A 215 -16.80 7.12 -1.29
CA THR A 215 -17.90 6.13 -1.23
C THR A 215 -19.26 6.71 -1.65
N PRO A 216 -19.72 7.87 -1.13
CA PRO A 216 -20.95 8.49 -1.62
C PRO A 216 -20.83 8.93 -3.09
N TYR A 217 -19.66 9.42 -3.53
CA TYR A 217 -19.42 9.76 -4.94
C TYR A 217 -19.59 8.54 -5.86
N MET A 218 -18.99 7.39 -5.51
CA MET A 218 -19.11 6.19 -6.33
C MET A 218 -20.54 5.64 -6.38
N ARG A 219 -21.29 5.71 -5.27
CA ARG A 219 -22.72 5.35 -5.27
C ARG A 219 -23.53 6.22 -6.22
N ALA A 220 -23.31 7.53 -6.17
CA ALA A 220 -23.95 8.45 -7.11
C ALA A 220 -23.57 8.16 -8.57
N THR A 221 -22.32 7.77 -8.83
CA THR A 221 -21.86 7.37 -10.17
C THR A 221 -22.58 6.12 -10.65
N PHE A 222 -22.78 5.11 -9.81
CA PHE A 222 -23.55 3.91 -10.14
C PHE A 222 -25.03 4.21 -10.39
N ASP A 223 -25.62 5.16 -9.67
CA ASP A 223 -27.00 5.60 -9.88
C ASP A 223 -27.15 6.31 -11.24
N VAL A 224 -26.16 7.08 -11.69
CA VAL A 224 -26.19 7.82 -12.96
C VAL A 224 -25.92 6.92 -14.16
N ALA A 225 -24.98 5.98 -14.03
CA ALA A 225 -24.58 5.06 -15.09
C ALA A 225 -24.58 3.60 -14.60
N PRO A 226 -25.75 2.93 -14.62
CA PRO A 226 -25.89 1.57 -14.08
C PRO A 226 -25.13 0.47 -14.84
N ASP A 227 -24.66 0.77 -16.04
CA ASP A 227 -23.86 -0.16 -16.87
C ASP A 227 -22.36 0.12 -16.80
N ILE A 228 -21.95 1.05 -15.93
CA ILE A 228 -20.55 1.45 -15.79
C ILE A 228 -19.66 0.26 -15.42
N LYS A 229 -18.51 0.15 -16.09
CA LYS A 229 -17.49 -0.87 -15.85
C LYS A 229 -16.12 -0.24 -15.70
N PHE A 230 -15.35 -0.84 -14.80
CA PHE A 230 -13.98 -0.48 -14.50
C PHE A 230 -13.09 -1.68 -14.72
N TYR A 231 -12.06 -1.57 -15.56
CA TYR A 231 -11.08 -2.62 -15.80
C TYR A 231 -9.68 -2.07 -15.63
N ILE A 232 -8.83 -2.81 -14.97
CA ILE A 232 -7.42 -2.40 -14.83
C ILE A 232 -6.72 -2.62 -16.17
N GLU A 233 -6.30 -1.53 -16.83
CA GLU A 233 -5.59 -1.58 -18.12
C GLU A 233 -4.12 -1.94 -17.97
N ALA A 234 -3.42 -1.33 -17.00
CA ALA A 234 -2.00 -1.56 -16.77
C ALA A 234 -1.66 -1.51 -15.28
N VAL A 235 -0.72 -2.34 -14.84
CA VAL A 235 -0.14 -2.31 -13.50
C VAL A 235 1.25 -1.70 -13.60
N HIS A 236 1.47 -0.57 -12.94
CA HIS A 236 2.73 0.18 -12.99
C HIS A 236 3.66 -0.15 -11.83
N ARG A 237 3.08 -0.47 -10.67
CA ARG A 237 3.79 -0.90 -9.46
C ARG A 237 2.92 -1.89 -8.70
N LEU A 238 3.54 -2.94 -8.16
CA LEU A 238 2.90 -3.90 -7.27
C LEU A 238 3.89 -4.29 -6.18
N THR A 239 3.46 -4.22 -4.91
CA THR A 239 4.22 -4.65 -3.73
C THR A 239 3.24 -5.23 -2.70
N ASP A 240 3.73 -5.66 -1.54
CA ASP A 240 2.87 -6.11 -0.43
C ASP A 240 2.06 -4.96 0.20
N LEU A 241 2.50 -3.71 0.03
CA LEU A 241 1.77 -2.53 0.47
C LEU A 241 0.51 -2.27 -0.37
N GLY A 242 0.56 -2.53 -1.69
CA GLY A 242 -0.51 -2.16 -2.61
C GLY A 242 -0.04 -2.10 -4.06
N ALA A 243 -0.78 -1.34 -4.89
CA ALA A 243 -0.45 -1.16 -6.31
C ALA A 243 -0.75 0.24 -6.83
N VAL A 244 -0.04 0.61 -7.91
CA VAL A 244 -0.38 1.74 -8.78
C VAL A 244 -0.77 1.18 -10.14
N PHE A 245 -1.95 1.54 -10.63
CA PHE A 245 -2.48 1.01 -11.89
C PHE A 245 -3.34 2.04 -12.63
N THR A 246 -3.45 1.88 -13.95
CA THR A 246 -4.40 2.64 -14.78
C THR A 246 -5.74 1.92 -14.83
N GLN A 247 -6.81 2.67 -14.56
CA GLN A 247 -8.18 2.14 -14.59
C GLN A 247 -9.10 3.05 -15.39
N PRO A 248 -9.51 2.65 -16.62
CA PRO A 248 -10.58 3.33 -17.32
C PRO A 248 -11.94 3.01 -16.70
N GLY A 249 -12.78 4.03 -16.63
CA GLY A 249 -14.21 3.91 -16.41
C GLY A 249 -14.96 4.09 -17.73
N ARG A 250 -15.90 3.18 -18.05
CA ARG A 250 -16.76 3.26 -19.24
C ARG A 250 -18.19 2.97 -18.86
N GLY A 251 -19.10 3.82 -19.29
CA GLY A 251 -20.53 3.61 -19.03
C GLY A 251 -21.41 4.52 -19.88
N ILE A 252 -22.70 4.22 -19.87
CA ILE A 252 -23.72 5.00 -20.55
C ILE A 252 -24.68 5.54 -19.49
N SER A 253 -24.86 6.86 -19.43
CA SER A 253 -25.83 7.46 -18.53
C SER A 253 -27.28 7.11 -18.91
N HIS A 254 -28.21 7.25 -17.97
CA HIS A 254 -29.64 7.10 -18.24
C HIS A 254 -30.16 7.98 -19.40
N GLU A 255 -29.48 9.08 -19.69
CA GLU A 255 -29.79 9.99 -20.80
C GLU A 255 -29.12 9.57 -22.12
N GLY A 256 -28.38 8.45 -22.14
CA GLY A 256 -27.71 7.91 -23.33
C GLY A 256 -26.36 8.57 -23.64
N PHE A 257 -25.76 9.31 -22.68
CA PHE A 257 -24.42 9.85 -22.84
C PHE A 257 -23.37 8.75 -22.55
N GLU A 258 -22.52 8.46 -23.55
CA GLU A 258 -21.39 7.56 -23.39
C GLU A 258 -20.21 8.31 -22.75
N GLY A 259 -19.77 7.86 -21.59
CA GLY A 259 -18.60 8.38 -20.87
C GLY A 259 -17.45 7.37 -20.90
N GLU A 260 -16.25 7.86 -21.17
CA GLU A 260 -15.00 7.12 -20.99
C GLU A 260 -13.96 8.07 -20.41
N TRP A 261 -13.31 7.65 -19.33
CA TRP A 261 -12.21 8.38 -18.71
C TRP A 261 -11.18 7.38 -18.19
N ARG A 262 -9.97 7.86 -17.90
CA ARG A 262 -8.87 7.06 -17.33
C ARG A 262 -8.29 7.80 -16.16
N ASP A 263 -8.16 7.06 -15.07
CA ASP A 263 -7.51 7.52 -13.85
C ASP A 263 -6.30 6.63 -13.53
N ILE A 264 -5.28 7.21 -12.94
CA ILE A 264 -4.24 6.47 -12.23
C ILE A 264 -4.73 6.28 -10.80
N ILE A 265 -4.79 5.04 -10.37
CA ILE A 265 -5.20 4.65 -9.02
C ILE A 265 -3.98 4.18 -8.25
N LEU A 266 -3.73 4.81 -7.09
CA LEU A 266 -2.88 4.28 -6.05
C LEU A 266 -3.78 3.63 -5.01
N MET A 267 -3.60 2.35 -4.75
CA MET A 267 -4.41 1.61 -3.77
C MET A 267 -3.48 0.83 -2.85
N SER A 268 -3.66 1.00 -1.53
CA SER A 268 -2.92 0.22 -0.54
C SER A 268 -3.85 -0.62 0.33
N ILE A 269 -3.27 -1.65 0.92
CA ILE A 269 -3.97 -2.65 1.74
C ILE A 269 -3.35 -2.76 3.12
N GLU A 270 -4.18 -3.14 4.08
CA GLU A 270 -3.78 -3.58 5.40
C GLU A 270 -4.52 -4.87 5.74
N GLY A 271 -3.77 -5.98 5.88
CA GLY A 271 -4.35 -7.31 5.96
C GLY A 271 -5.22 -7.63 4.74
N ASP A 272 -6.50 -7.91 4.95
CA ASP A 272 -7.47 -8.23 3.90
C ASP A 272 -8.38 -7.06 3.50
N GLN A 273 -8.06 -5.83 3.91
CA GLN A 273 -8.87 -4.64 3.69
C GLN A 273 -8.08 -3.55 2.97
N PHE A 274 -8.79 -2.67 2.27
CA PHE A 274 -8.18 -1.48 1.70
C PHE A 274 -8.12 -0.38 2.75
N ASN A 275 -6.94 0.22 2.93
CA ASN A 275 -6.74 1.33 3.87
C ASN A 275 -6.55 2.68 3.18
N ARG A 276 -6.26 2.69 1.85
CA ARG A 276 -6.06 3.93 1.10
C ARG A 276 -6.39 3.77 -0.38
N CYS A 277 -6.99 4.83 -0.97
CA CYS A 277 -7.13 5.00 -2.41
C CYS A 277 -6.88 6.46 -2.78
N GLU A 278 -5.92 6.70 -3.67
CA GLU A 278 -5.64 8.03 -4.19
C GLU A 278 -5.80 8.03 -5.71
N LEU A 279 -6.49 9.05 -6.25
CA LEU A 279 -6.76 9.20 -7.67
C LEU A 279 -5.90 10.31 -8.27
N PHE A 280 -5.34 10.05 -9.45
CA PHE A 280 -4.53 11.02 -10.20
C PHE A 280 -5.02 11.08 -11.66
N ASP A 281 -4.78 12.20 -12.32
CA ASP A 281 -5.01 12.32 -13.77
C ASP A 281 -4.13 11.32 -14.54
N GLU A 282 -4.58 10.84 -15.71
CA GLU A 282 -3.82 9.91 -16.59
C GLU A 282 -2.40 10.40 -16.89
N ALA A 283 -2.20 11.72 -16.96
CA ALA A 283 -0.90 12.32 -17.24
C ALA A 283 0.07 12.35 -16.04
N ASP A 284 -0.42 12.09 -14.83
CA ASP A 284 0.32 12.29 -13.57
C ASP A 284 0.83 10.96 -12.97
N LEU A 285 1.13 9.96 -13.83
CA LEU A 285 1.66 8.65 -13.41
C LEU A 285 2.93 8.77 -12.55
N ASP A 286 3.86 9.66 -12.93
CA ASP A 286 5.10 9.86 -12.18
C ASP A 286 4.82 10.39 -10.77
N ALA A 287 3.82 11.25 -10.60
CA ALA A 287 3.40 11.74 -9.30
C ALA A 287 2.77 10.62 -8.44
N ALA A 288 1.94 9.76 -9.04
CA ALA A 288 1.37 8.61 -8.35
C ALA A 288 2.45 7.60 -7.91
N LEU A 289 3.44 7.33 -8.77
CA LEU A 289 4.57 6.45 -8.44
C LEU A 289 5.45 7.05 -7.34
N ALA A 290 5.76 8.36 -7.41
CA ALA A 290 6.50 9.06 -6.36
C ALA A 290 5.75 9.01 -5.02
N ARG A 291 4.44 9.20 -5.04
CA ARG A 291 3.58 9.09 -3.85
C ARG A 291 3.56 7.66 -3.29
N PHE A 292 3.48 6.67 -4.15
CA PHE A 292 3.55 5.26 -3.74
C PHE A 292 4.91 4.92 -3.13
N ASP A 293 6.00 5.40 -3.73
CA ASP A 293 7.36 5.22 -3.20
C ASP A 293 7.55 5.97 -1.86
N GLU A 294 6.87 7.10 -1.67
CA GLU A 294 6.83 7.81 -0.39
C GLU A 294 6.11 7.00 0.69
N LEU A 295 4.94 6.44 0.37
CA LEU A 295 4.19 5.54 1.26
C LEU A 295 4.95 4.23 1.52
N SER A 296 5.65 3.71 0.51
CA SER A 296 6.49 2.50 0.62
C SER A 296 7.77 2.75 1.41
N ARG A 297 8.29 3.98 1.38
CA ARG A 297 9.36 4.43 2.25
C ARG A 297 8.86 4.67 3.68
N SER A 298 7.60 4.24 3.97
CA SER A 298 7.00 4.29 5.33
C SER A 298 8.07 4.24 6.39
N ALA A 299 7.93 5.06 7.44
CA ALA A 299 8.90 5.24 8.51
C ALA A 299 9.85 4.04 8.65
N PRO A 300 11.17 4.23 8.70
CA PRO A 300 12.14 3.14 8.72
C PRO A 300 11.60 2.07 9.66
N ARG A 301 11.47 0.82 9.15
CA ARG A 301 10.90 -0.29 9.93
C ARG A 301 11.55 -0.26 11.30
N LEU A 302 10.75 -0.08 12.32
CA LEU A 302 11.25 -0.01 13.69
C LEU A 302 11.83 -1.37 14.04
N GLU A 303 13.14 -1.49 14.01
CA GLU A 303 13.84 -2.74 14.27
C GLU A 303 14.88 -2.55 15.36
N ASN A 304 14.86 -3.47 16.31
CA ASN A 304 15.91 -3.68 17.30
C ASN A 304 15.99 -5.16 17.64
N ALA A 305 16.89 -5.58 18.51
CA ALA A 305 17.01 -6.99 18.87
C ALA A 305 15.70 -7.55 19.47
N ALA A 306 14.97 -6.77 20.28
CA ALA A 306 13.70 -7.21 20.85
C ALA A 306 12.63 -7.48 19.77
N SER A 307 12.50 -6.59 18.78
CA SER A 307 11.53 -6.77 17.69
C SER A 307 11.84 -8.00 16.83
N GLN A 308 13.11 -8.29 16.57
CA GLN A 308 13.54 -9.48 15.82
C GLN A 308 13.19 -10.77 16.56
N VAL A 309 13.42 -10.80 17.89
CA VAL A 309 13.03 -11.97 18.73
C VAL A 309 11.51 -12.13 18.77
N ALA A 310 10.76 -11.02 18.88
CA ALA A 310 9.30 -11.05 18.86
C ALA A 310 8.76 -11.55 17.51
N GLU A 311 9.36 -11.15 16.39
CA GLU A 311 9.01 -11.65 15.05
C GLU A 311 9.28 -13.16 14.94
N GLN A 312 10.42 -13.65 15.45
CA GLN A 312 10.71 -15.08 15.49
C GLN A 312 9.69 -15.84 16.34
N PHE A 313 9.31 -15.33 17.50
CA PHE A 313 8.26 -15.90 18.35
C PHE A 313 6.95 -16.05 17.58
N VAL A 314 6.52 -15.01 16.85
CA VAL A 314 5.30 -15.02 16.01
C VAL A 314 5.42 -16.03 14.86
N ALA A 315 6.56 -16.11 14.20
CA ALA A 315 6.81 -17.07 13.12
C ALA A 315 6.72 -18.54 13.61
N CYS A 316 7.24 -18.83 14.80
CA CYS A 316 7.10 -20.16 15.44
C CYS A 316 5.63 -20.51 15.75
N PHE A 317 4.79 -19.50 16.11
CA PHE A 317 3.36 -19.74 16.29
C PHE A 317 2.68 -20.15 14.99
N ALA A 318 2.96 -19.48 13.89
CA ALA A 318 2.37 -19.79 12.59
C ALA A 318 2.66 -21.22 12.13
N THR A 319 3.88 -21.73 12.40
CA THR A 319 4.32 -23.09 12.05
C THR A 319 4.02 -24.14 13.13
N ARG A 320 3.47 -23.72 14.30
CA ARG A 320 3.23 -24.58 15.48
C ARG A 320 4.52 -25.24 16.01
N ASP A 321 5.67 -24.61 15.76
CA ASP A 321 6.95 -25.08 16.32
C ASP A 321 7.11 -24.58 17.77
N TRP A 322 6.44 -25.29 18.69
CA TRP A 322 6.45 -24.98 20.11
C TRP A 322 7.83 -25.13 20.76
N ALA A 323 8.69 -25.97 20.17
CA ALA A 323 10.05 -26.17 20.68
C ALA A 323 10.91 -24.94 20.36
N ALA A 324 10.94 -24.51 19.09
CA ALA A 324 11.63 -23.29 18.69
C ALA A 324 11.06 -22.04 19.39
N MET A 325 9.72 -21.96 19.53
CA MET A 325 9.07 -20.88 20.28
C MET A 325 9.55 -20.83 21.75
N SER A 326 9.69 -21.97 22.40
CA SER A 326 10.19 -22.05 23.77
C SER A 326 11.64 -21.56 23.92
N GLU A 327 12.47 -21.70 22.86
CA GLU A 327 13.86 -21.24 22.86
C GLU A 327 13.97 -19.69 22.81
N THR A 328 12.96 -18.99 22.31
CA THR A 328 12.93 -17.52 22.33
C THR A 328 12.56 -16.95 23.70
N LEU A 329 12.15 -17.78 24.66
CA LEU A 329 11.70 -17.36 25.98
C LEU A 329 12.73 -17.69 27.07
N ALA A 330 12.94 -16.79 28.02
CA ALA A 330 13.68 -17.09 29.25
C ALA A 330 12.90 -18.07 30.13
N GLU A 331 13.63 -18.89 30.92
CA GLU A 331 13.00 -19.93 31.76
C GLU A 331 12.01 -19.36 32.78
N ASP A 332 12.35 -18.22 33.37
CA ASP A 332 11.60 -17.51 34.41
C ASP A 332 10.84 -16.30 33.90
N MET A 333 10.55 -16.24 32.60
CA MET A 333 9.84 -15.12 31.99
C MET A 333 8.55 -14.79 32.70
N CYS A 334 8.14 -13.51 32.62
CA CYS A 334 6.91 -12.97 33.17
C CYS A 334 5.96 -12.54 32.05
N ASN A 335 4.73 -12.98 32.07
CA ASN A 335 3.66 -12.48 31.20
C ASN A 335 2.60 -11.78 32.06
N ASP A 336 2.46 -10.45 31.88
CA ASP A 336 1.51 -9.59 32.62
C ASP A 336 0.40 -9.12 31.67
N ASP A 337 -0.74 -9.80 31.71
CA ASP A 337 -1.90 -9.45 30.88
C ASP A 337 -2.80 -8.47 31.64
N ARG A 338 -2.76 -7.19 31.25
CA ARG A 338 -3.50 -6.07 31.85
C ARG A 338 -4.80 -5.74 31.14
N ARG A 339 -5.20 -6.53 30.15
CA ARG A 339 -6.45 -6.29 29.41
C ARG A 339 -7.67 -6.46 30.34
N ARG A 340 -8.65 -5.58 30.15
CA ARG A 340 -9.83 -5.47 31.04
C ARG A 340 -10.77 -6.69 30.99
N LEU A 341 -10.93 -7.27 29.80
CA LEU A 341 -11.92 -8.36 29.59
C LEU A 341 -11.28 -9.76 29.56
N VAL A 342 -10.01 -9.87 29.18
CA VAL A 342 -9.33 -11.15 28.96
C VAL A 342 -8.19 -11.37 29.96
N GLY A 343 -7.87 -10.36 30.76
CA GLY A 343 -6.70 -10.31 31.63
C GLY A 343 -6.50 -11.58 32.45
N ALA A 344 -5.47 -12.36 32.06
CA ALA A 344 -5.04 -13.55 32.80
C ALA A 344 -4.23 -13.19 34.06
N GLY A 345 -3.94 -11.89 34.25
CA GLY A 345 -3.05 -11.42 35.31
C GLY A 345 -1.59 -11.79 35.05
N VAL A 346 -0.80 -11.86 36.11
CA VAL A 346 0.64 -12.13 36.02
C VAL A 346 0.90 -13.64 36.07
N LEU A 347 1.57 -14.14 35.04
CA LEU A 347 1.99 -15.53 34.90
C LEU A 347 3.51 -15.61 34.81
N HIS A 348 4.11 -16.66 35.38
CA HIS A 348 5.55 -16.86 35.38
C HIS A 348 5.94 -18.20 34.78
N GLY A 349 7.02 -18.18 34.00
CA GLY A 349 7.64 -19.36 33.42
C GLY A 349 7.18 -19.62 31.98
N ARG A 350 8.18 -19.92 31.13
CA ARG A 350 7.98 -20.15 29.69
C ARG A 350 7.01 -21.31 29.37
N ASP A 351 6.99 -22.38 30.18
CA ASP A 351 6.10 -23.51 29.93
C ASP A 351 4.62 -23.12 30.06
N ILE A 352 4.31 -22.18 30.96
CA ILE A 352 2.97 -21.64 31.15
C ILE A 352 2.61 -20.75 29.94
N ASP A 353 3.52 -19.90 29.47
CA ASP A 353 3.27 -19.05 28.30
C ASP A 353 3.06 -19.90 27.04
N ILE A 354 3.87 -20.92 26.80
CA ILE A 354 3.69 -21.89 25.71
C ILE A 354 2.36 -22.63 25.81
N ALA A 355 1.93 -23.01 27.03
CA ALA A 355 0.61 -23.63 27.21
C ALA A 355 -0.53 -22.67 26.83
N HIS A 356 -0.41 -21.39 27.14
CA HIS A 356 -1.37 -20.35 26.74
C HIS A 356 -1.40 -20.18 25.22
N MET A 357 -0.25 -20.16 24.55
CA MET A 357 -0.18 -20.04 23.09
C MET A 357 -0.80 -21.27 22.40
N ARG A 358 -0.60 -22.48 22.97
CA ARG A 358 -1.28 -23.69 22.50
C ARG A 358 -2.78 -23.61 22.67
N ALA A 359 -3.25 -23.15 23.84
CA ALA A 359 -4.67 -22.98 24.09
C ALA A 359 -5.31 -21.97 23.11
N ALA A 360 -4.64 -20.87 22.81
CA ALA A 360 -5.09 -19.93 21.78
C ALA A 360 -5.19 -20.59 20.39
N ALA A 361 -4.22 -21.43 20.03
CA ALA A 361 -4.28 -22.21 18.81
C ALA A 361 -5.42 -23.23 18.78
N ASP A 362 -5.70 -23.88 19.90
CA ASP A 362 -6.76 -24.89 20.05
C ASP A 362 -8.17 -24.27 19.95
N VAL A 363 -8.36 -23.03 20.39
CA VAL A 363 -9.62 -22.28 20.23
C VAL A 363 -9.77 -21.61 18.86
N GLY A 364 -8.83 -21.84 17.93
CA GLY A 364 -8.97 -21.46 16.53
C GLY A 364 -8.04 -20.34 16.03
N ALA A 365 -7.15 -19.77 16.86
CA ALA A 365 -6.16 -18.82 16.37
C ALA A 365 -5.18 -19.50 15.42
N LYS A 366 -5.11 -19.04 14.17
CA LYS A 366 -4.22 -19.58 13.12
C LYS A 366 -2.97 -18.76 12.93
N THR A 367 -3.13 -17.44 12.89
CA THR A 367 -2.05 -16.50 12.60
C THR A 367 -2.00 -15.40 13.66
N ILE A 368 -0.81 -14.89 13.87
CA ILE A 368 -0.55 -13.64 14.58
C ILE A 368 0.12 -12.70 13.57
N THR A 369 -0.46 -11.53 13.37
CA THR A 369 0.19 -10.42 12.69
C THR A 369 0.62 -9.40 13.72
N SER A 370 1.81 -8.85 13.60
CA SER A 370 2.36 -7.88 14.56
C SER A 370 3.01 -6.73 13.82
N THR A 371 2.71 -5.50 14.27
CA THR A 371 3.31 -4.26 13.75
C THR A 371 3.97 -3.52 14.91
N VAL A 372 5.27 -3.26 14.81
CA VAL A 372 6.01 -2.51 15.84
C VAL A 372 5.56 -1.05 15.81
N ILE A 373 5.18 -0.52 16.98
CA ILE A 373 4.72 0.87 17.20
C ILE A 373 5.85 1.73 17.77
N ALA A 374 6.64 1.16 18.70
CA ALA A 374 7.72 1.88 19.34
C ALA A 374 8.82 0.94 19.81
N ILE A 375 10.06 1.46 19.83
CA ILE A 375 11.22 0.74 20.36
C ILE A 375 11.97 1.60 21.38
N ARG A 376 12.64 0.93 22.34
CA ARG A 376 13.54 1.58 23.32
C ARG A 376 14.81 0.77 23.46
N GLY A 377 15.94 1.38 23.06
CA GLY A 377 17.21 0.69 23.01
C GLY A 377 17.15 -0.56 22.16
N GLU A 378 17.93 -1.58 22.53
CA GLU A 378 17.94 -2.87 21.84
C GLU A 378 16.98 -3.88 22.45
N ARG A 379 16.49 -3.65 23.68
CA ARG A 379 15.85 -4.69 24.49
C ARG A 379 14.34 -4.56 24.66
N LEU A 380 13.74 -3.49 24.18
CA LEU A 380 12.31 -3.23 24.37
C LEU A 380 11.64 -2.88 23.05
N GLU A 381 10.53 -3.55 22.77
CA GLU A 381 9.63 -3.19 21.69
C GLU A 381 8.18 -3.12 22.20
N LEU A 382 7.36 -2.29 21.58
CA LEU A 382 5.91 -2.25 21.71
C LEU A 382 5.30 -2.51 20.34
N SER A 383 4.44 -3.48 20.25
CA SER A 383 3.75 -3.82 19.01
C SER A 383 2.23 -3.88 19.18
N ARG A 384 1.53 -3.67 18.07
CA ARG A 384 0.12 -4.01 17.91
C ARG A 384 0.02 -5.39 17.27
N SER A 385 -0.59 -6.32 17.96
CA SER A 385 -0.73 -7.69 17.50
C SER A 385 -2.19 -8.06 17.31
N ARG A 386 -2.49 -8.78 16.23
CA ARG A 386 -3.80 -9.33 15.92
C ARG A 386 -3.71 -10.84 15.78
N LEU A 387 -4.49 -11.54 16.57
CA LEU A 387 -4.68 -12.99 16.45
C LEU A 387 -5.96 -13.22 15.63
N SER A 388 -5.88 -14.03 14.58
CA SER A 388 -7.02 -14.34 13.71
C SER A 388 -7.17 -15.84 13.46
N GLY A 389 -8.43 -16.26 13.24
CA GLY A 389 -8.82 -17.63 12.89
C GLY A 389 -8.84 -17.85 11.37
N GLU A 390 -9.35 -19.03 10.97
CA GLU A 390 -9.41 -19.46 9.55
C GLU A 390 -10.63 -18.85 8.80
N ASP A 391 -11.71 -18.53 9.49
CA ASP A 391 -12.93 -18.00 8.90
C ASP A 391 -12.85 -16.49 8.70
N GLN A 392 -13.14 -16.02 7.48
CA GLN A 392 -13.17 -14.61 7.08
C GLN A 392 -14.59 -13.98 7.17
N GLY A 393 -15.51 -14.59 7.91
CA GLY A 393 -16.88 -14.08 8.13
C GLY A 393 -16.95 -13.00 9.22
N ALA A 394 -18.06 -12.27 9.29
CA ALA A 394 -18.32 -11.25 10.32
C ALA A 394 -18.29 -11.80 11.76
N GLU A 395 -18.34 -13.13 11.96
CA GLU A 395 -18.24 -13.84 13.23
C GLU A 395 -16.87 -14.52 13.43
N ALA A 396 -15.87 -14.23 12.56
CA ALA A 396 -14.54 -14.82 12.68
C ALA A 396 -13.85 -14.40 13.98
N PHE A 397 -13.20 -15.38 14.64
CA PHE A 397 -12.41 -15.10 15.82
C PHE A 397 -11.27 -14.16 15.48
N HIS A 398 -11.26 -12.98 16.07
CA HIS A 398 -10.11 -12.09 16.07
C HIS A 398 -9.97 -11.41 17.43
N THR A 399 -8.76 -11.20 17.85
CA THR A 399 -8.46 -10.39 19.04
C THR A 399 -7.24 -9.53 18.76
N GLU A 400 -7.30 -8.29 19.18
CA GLU A 400 -6.21 -7.34 19.08
C GLU A 400 -5.70 -6.97 20.46
N LEU A 401 -4.40 -6.66 20.53
CA LEU A 401 -3.77 -6.19 21.75
C LEU A 401 -2.54 -5.33 21.41
N LEU A 402 -2.17 -4.45 22.37
CA LEU A 402 -0.86 -3.85 22.43
C LEU A 402 0.02 -4.73 23.31
N GLY A 403 1.22 -5.07 22.84
CA GLY A 403 2.15 -5.95 23.55
C GLY A 403 3.53 -5.33 23.67
N ILE A 404 4.08 -5.28 24.88
CA ILE A 404 5.50 -4.99 25.10
C ILE A 404 6.22 -6.32 25.21
N ALA A 405 7.37 -6.45 24.49
CA ALA A 405 8.33 -7.50 24.72
C ALA A 405 9.65 -6.90 25.21
N GLU A 406 10.20 -7.50 26.27
CA GLU A 406 11.49 -7.18 26.84
C GLU A 406 12.41 -8.40 26.75
N ILE A 407 13.65 -8.23 26.26
CA ILE A 407 14.64 -9.30 26.14
C ILE A 407 15.82 -9.09 27.08
N ASP A 408 16.49 -10.19 27.43
CA ASP A 408 17.75 -10.18 28.18
C ASP A 408 18.98 -10.05 27.26
N ALA A 409 20.16 -10.21 27.85
CA ALA A 409 21.44 -10.15 27.13
C ALA A 409 21.69 -11.38 26.22
N ASP A 410 20.93 -12.47 26.43
CA ASP A 410 21.00 -13.69 25.64
C ASP A 410 19.92 -13.71 24.54
N GLU A 411 19.30 -12.55 24.27
CA GLU A 411 18.23 -12.37 23.28
C GLU A 411 17.03 -13.28 23.52
N ARG A 412 16.62 -13.44 24.81
CA ARG A 412 15.42 -14.17 25.19
C ARG A 412 14.39 -13.24 25.83
N ILE A 413 13.14 -13.44 25.53
CA ILE A 413 12.04 -12.67 26.09
C ILE A 413 11.93 -12.99 27.60
N VAL A 414 12.19 -12.00 28.44
CA VAL A 414 12.07 -12.07 29.91
C VAL A 414 10.75 -11.52 30.42
N ALA A 415 10.13 -10.63 29.64
CA ALA A 415 8.82 -10.09 30.00
C ALA A 415 7.96 -9.82 28.77
N ARG A 416 6.68 -10.08 28.90
CA ARG A 416 5.62 -9.66 27.99
C ARG A 416 4.55 -8.93 28.80
N VAL A 417 4.07 -7.78 28.29
CA VAL A 417 2.98 -7.03 28.93
C VAL A 417 1.90 -6.75 27.90
N GLY A 418 0.67 -7.21 28.15
CA GLY A 418 -0.46 -7.04 27.25
C GLY A 418 -1.41 -5.93 27.72
N PHE A 419 -1.87 -5.08 26.79
CA PHE A 419 -2.85 -4.01 27.02
C PHE A 419 -4.01 -4.12 26.02
N ASP A 420 -5.13 -3.47 26.33
CA ASP A 420 -6.20 -3.29 25.35
C ASP A 420 -5.73 -2.40 24.18
N PRO A 421 -6.29 -2.56 22.95
CA PRO A 421 -5.86 -1.83 21.76
C PRO A 421 -5.99 -0.29 21.89
N ASP A 422 -6.88 0.19 22.76
CA ASP A 422 -7.16 1.59 23.03
C ASP A 422 -6.29 2.19 24.17
N ASP A 423 -5.46 1.39 24.85
CA ASP A 423 -4.65 1.82 25.97
C ASP A 423 -3.18 2.18 25.56
N LEU A 424 -3.00 2.85 24.39
CA LEU A 424 -1.68 3.19 23.88
C LEU A 424 -0.85 4.04 24.86
N ASP A 425 -1.47 5.03 25.50
CA ASP A 425 -0.78 5.90 26.46
C ASP A 425 -0.23 5.09 27.65
N ALA A 426 -0.98 4.11 28.15
CA ALA A 426 -0.54 3.24 29.24
C ALA A 426 0.59 2.31 28.78
N ALA A 427 0.53 1.80 27.55
CA ALA A 427 1.57 0.96 26.99
C ALA A 427 2.87 1.72 26.77
N ILE A 428 2.81 2.95 26.22
CA ILE A 428 4.00 3.83 26.07
C ILE A 428 4.59 4.19 27.44
N ALA A 429 3.75 4.50 28.43
CA ALA A 429 4.24 4.82 29.78
C ALA A 429 4.98 3.64 30.43
N GLU A 430 4.48 2.41 30.25
CA GLU A 430 5.16 1.20 30.75
C GLU A 430 6.46 0.94 29.99
N LEU A 431 6.47 1.12 28.65
CA LEU A 431 7.67 0.98 27.81
C LEU A 431 8.78 1.94 28.31
N ASP A 432 8.44 3.21 28.52
CA ASP A 432 9.38 4.21 29.03
C ASP A 432 9.83 3.92 30.48
N ALA A 433 8.92 3.43 31.33
CA ALA A 433 9.25 3.05 32.71
C ALA A 433 10.29 1.91 32.75
N ARG A 434 10.15 0.90 31.87
CA ARG A 434 11.12 -0.20 31.74
C ARG A 434 12.45 0.30 31.16
N TYR A 435 12.40 1.17 30.19
CA TYR A 435 13.59 1.75 29.57
C TYR A 435 14.48 2.50 30.59
N VAL A 436 13.87 3.34 31.43
CA VAL A 436 14.64 4.11 32.44
C VAL A 436 15.17 3.26 33.59
N VAL A 437 14.59 2.11 33.86
CA VAL A 437 15.11 1.15 34.84
C VAL A 437 16.21 0.26 34.23
N GLY A 438 16.12 0.00 32.92
CA GLY A 438 16.99 -0.86 32.13
C GLY A 438 18.13 -0.09 31.44
N GLU A 439 18.07 -0.08 30.09
CA GLU A 439 19.17 0.44 29.24
C GLU A 439 19.43 1.94 29.41
N ALA A 440 18.41 2.73 29.71
CA ALA A 440 18.53 4.16 29.93
C ALA A 440 18.82 4.56 31.39
N ALA A 441 19.12 3.63 32.30
CA ALA A 441 19.28 3.90 33.73
C ALA A 441 20.31 5.02 34.03
N ALA A 442 21.39 5.08 33.25
CA ALA A 442 22.42 6.13 33.40
C ALA A 442 21.89 7.54 33.03
N TYR A 443 20.81 7.63 32.23
CA TYR A 443 20.23 8.87 31.73
C TYR A 443 18.74 8.99 32.08
N ALA A 444 18.29 8.24 33.09
CA ALA A 444 16.90 8.13 33.51
C ALA A 444 16.24 9.49 33.79
N HIS A 445 16.99 10.41 34.39
CA HIS A 445 16.52 11.76 34.69
C HIS A 445 16.18 12.51 33.39
N THR A 446 17.11 12.56 32.44
CA THR A 446 16.92 13.26 31.15
C THR A 446 15.72 12.72 30.38
N TRP A 447 15.62 11.38 30.23
CA TRP A 447 14.51 10.78 29.56
C TRP A 447 13.16 11.05 30.28
N SER A 448 13.14 10.98 31.60
CA SER A 448 11.95 11.30 32.39
C SER A 448 11.47 12.75 32.24
N VAL A 449 12.37 13.73 32.03
CA VAL A 449 11.99 15.12 31.73
C VAL A 449 11.31 15.21 30.37
N ILE A 450 11.88 14.56 29.35
CA ILE A 450 11.32 14.56 27.98
C ILE A 450 9.94 13.88 27.95
N VAL A 451 9.81 12.69 28.53
CA VAL A 451 8.53 11.96 28.59
C VAL A 451 7.45 12.75 29.33
N ARG A 452 7.80 13.46 30.42
CA ARG A 452 6.86 14.38 31.09
C ARG A 452 6.39 15.49 30.16
N GLY A 453 7.27 16.01 29.31
CA GLY A 453 6.93 17.00 28.29
C GLY A 453 5.92 16.47 27.26
N LEU A 454 6.14 15.25 26.75
CA LEU A 454 5.22 14.56 25.84
C LEU A 454 3.86 14.30 26.51
N ALA A 455 3.88 13.78 27.75
CA ALA A 455 2.67 13.55 28.53
C ALA A 455 1.90 14.85 28.84
N ALA A 456 2.60 15.97 29.07
CA ALA A 456 1.96 17.29 29.23
C ALA A 456 1.27 17.72 27.92
N PHE A 457 1.95 17.59 26.77
CA PHE A 457 1.36 17.86 25.47
C PHE A 457 0.05 17.08 25.25
N ASN A 458 0.04 15.78 25.54
CA ASN A 458 -1.16 14.92 25.41
C ASN A 458 -2.29 15.35 26.37
N ARG A 459 -1.97 15.98 27.50
CA ARG A 459 -2.97 16.55 28.43
C ARG A 459 -3.38 17.98 28.14
N ARG A 460 -2.93 18.56 27.00
CA ARG A 460 -3.15 19.98 26.65
C ARG A 460 -2.49 20.96 27.63
N GLU A 461 -1.38 20.52 28.19
CA GLU A 461 -0.53 21.34 29.06
C GLU A 461 0.77 21.64 28.31
N LEU A 462 1.29 22.86 28.44
CA LEU A 462 2.58 23.18 27.86
C LEU A 462 3.68 22.40 28.58
N PRO A 463 4.64 21.79 27.83
CA PRO A 463 5.83 21.22 28.43
C PRO A 463 6.58 22.24 29.30
N GLY A 464 7.27 21.76 30.32
CA GLY A 464 8.09 22.62 31.18
C GLY A 464 9.32 23.13 30.44
N PHE A 465 9.32 24.40 30.04
CA PHE A 465 10.43 25.08 29.38
C PHE A 465 11.16 26.02 30.33
N THR A 466 12.49 26.20 30.10
CA THR A 466 13.22 27.30 30.76
C THR A 466 12.78 28.65 30.16
N PRO A 467 12.88 29.77 30.90
CA PRO A 467 12.45 31.09 30.41
C PRO A 467 13.18 31.56 29.14
N ASP A 468 14.37 31.08 28.92
CA ASP A 468 15.26 31.38 27.79
C ASP A 468 15.40 30.20 26.83
N SER A 469 14.43 29.30 26.82
CA SER A 469 14.43 28.13 25.96
C SER A 469 14.58 28.48 24.50
N VAL A 470 15.42 27.73 23.79
CA VAL A 470 15.66 27.87 22.35
C VAL A 470 14.83 26.87 21.59
N ASN A 471 14.07 27.33 20.59
CA ASN A 471 13.31 26.44 19.71
C ASN A 471 13.57 26.82 18.25
N ILE A 472 13.88 25.81 17.43
CA ILE A 472 14.27 25.95 16.04
C ILE A 472 13.55 24.90 15.21
N ASP A 473 12.95 25.33 14.10
CA ASP A 473 12.35 24.46 13.11
C ASP A 473 13.24 24.41 11.86
N HIS A 474 13.85 23.25 11.60
CA HIS A 474 14.71 23.02 10.44
C HIS A 474 13.96 22.47 9.24
N ARG A 475 12.67 22.13 9.40
CA ARG A 475 11.85 21.56 8.33
C ARG A 475 11.69 22.52 7.17
N ARG A 476 11.51 21.99 5.97
CA ARG A 476 11.30 22.78 4.73
C ARG A 476 10.03 23.62 4.83
N ALA A 477 8.94 22.99 5.28
CA ALA A 477 7.69 23.68 5.63
C ALA A 477 7.70 23.98 7.13
N ARG A 478 8.27 25.11 7.50
CA ARG A 478 8.39 25.52 8.90
C ARG A 478 7.01 25.74 9.52
N GLY A 479 6.73 25.05 10.61
CA GLY A 479 5.52 25.23 11.39
C GLY A 479 5.56 26.46 12.30
N PHE A 480 6.77 26.92 12.72
CA PHE A 480 6.92 28.07 13.60
C PHE A 480 8.23 28.83 13.36
N ALA A 481 8.26 30.12 13.72
CA ALA A 481 9.48 30.91 13.79
C ALA A 481 10.22 30.67 15.12
N PRO A 482 11.54 30.96 15.20
CA PRO A 482 12.27 30.85 16.47
C PRO A 482 11.58 31.64 17.59
N GLY A 483 11.24 30.99 18.69
CA GLY A 483 10.52 31.55 19.83
C GLY A 483 9.00 31.30 19.84
N ASP A 484 8.40 30.82 18.75
CA ASP A 484 6.96 30.68 18.61
C ASP A 484 6.42 29.26 18.84
N LEU A 485 7.25 28.33 19.35
CA LEU A 485 6.86 26.92 19.57
C LEU A 485 5.59 26.78 20.43
N THR A 486 5.44 27.58 21.49
CA THR A 486 4.25 27.50 22.35
C THR A 486 2.96 27.91 21.62
N ALA A 487 3.06 28.90 20.73
CA ALA A 487 1.93 29.30 19.88
C ALA A 487 1.60 28.18 18.84
N TYR A 488 2.62 27.55 18.27
CA TYR A 488 2.47 26.43 17.37
C TYR A 488 1.79 25.22 18.05
N ILE A 489 2.21 24.86 19.27
CA ILE A 489 1.58 23.81 20.07
C ILE A 489 0.09 24.15 20.31
N GLY A 490 -0.23 25.37 20.69
CA GLY A 490 -1.61 25.80 20.89
C GLY A 490 -2.46 25.68 19.62
N ALA A 491 -1.92 26.12 18.48
CA ALA A 491 -2.60 26.00 17.19
C ALA A 491 -2.81 24.52 16.77
N THR A 492 -1.89 23.64 17.10
CA THR A 492 -2.02 22.19 16.84
C THR A 492 -3.18 21.60 17.65
N TRP A 493 -3.33 21.97 18.91
CA TRP A 493 -4.47 21.56 19.75
C TRP A 493 -5.81 22.11 19.26
N ASP A 494 -5.83 23.34 18.75
CA ASP A 494 -7.04 23.94 18.19
C ASP A 494 -7.44 23.25 16.89
N LEU A 495 -6.46 22.83 16.06
CA LEU A 495 -6.70 22.17 14.78
C LEU A 495 -7.19 20.72 14.97
N ALA A 496 -6.56 19.97 15.86
CA ALA A 496 -6.87 18.55 16.13
C ALA A 496 -7.12 18.36 17.65
N PRO A 497 -8.40 18.38 18.07
CA PRO A 497 -8.76 18.27 19.49
C PRO A 497 -8.37 16.96 20.16
N ASP A 498 -8.08 15.91 19.44
CA ASP A 498 -7.66 14.60 19.94
C ASP A 498 -6.17 14.29 19.67
N VAL A 499 -5.40 15.30 19.20
CA VAL A 499 -3.99 15.09 18.86
C VAL A 499 -3.22 14.49 20.04
N SER A 500 -2.47 13.43 19.77
CA SER A 500 -1.57 12.77 20.69
C SER A 500 -0.18 12.57 20.08
N ALA A 501 0.83 12.49 20.94
CA ALA A 501 2.21 12.37 20.51
C ALA A 501 2.98 11.41 21.43
N TYR A 502 3.90 10.65 20.82
CA TYR A 502 4.81 9.78 21.55
C TYR A 502 6.18 9.68 20.86
N ALA A 503 7.19 9.24 21.59
CA ALA A 503 8.45 8.87 20.98
C ALA A 503 8.34 7.47 20.37
N GLU A 504 8.54 7.34 19.06
CA GLU A 504 8.52 6.08 18.33
C GLU A 504 9.85 5.32 18.50
N ALA A 505 10.98 6.00 18.33
CA ALA A 505 12.33 5.45 18.54
C ALA A 505 13.25 6.47 19.17
N VAL A 506 14.12 6.05 20.08
CA VAL A 506 15.16 6.89 20.69
C VAL A 506 16.49 6.59 20.01
N HIS A 507 17.03 7.58 19.27
CA HIS A 507 18.26 7.42 18.48
C HIS A 507 19.53 7.81 19.27
N ARG A 508 19.40 8.78 20.17
CA ARG A 508 20.49 9.23 21.04
C ARG A 508 19.93 9.68 22.38
N LEU A 509 20.59 9.29 23.45
CA LEU A 509 20.27 9.73 24.81
C LEU A 509 21.55 9.95 25.61
N SER A 510 21.63 11.06 26.34
CA SER A 510 22.73 11.41 27.22
C SER A 510 22.26 12.31 28.39
N ASN A 511 23.15 12.72 29.26
CA ASN A 511 22.82 13.72 30.31
C ASN A 511 22.47 15.11 29.75
N LEU A 512 22.86 15.41 28.50
CA LEU A 512 22.53 16.66 27.83
C LEU A 512 21.07 16.70 27.36
N GLY A 513 20.57 15.59 26.80
CA GLY A 513 19.28 15.52 26.14
C GLY A 513 19.11 14.26 25.32
N ALA A 514 18.17 14.28 24.36
CA ALA A 514 17.90 13.17 23.46
C ALA A 514 17.58 13.61 22.03
N VAL A 515 17.73 12.65 21.10
CA VAL A 515 17.20 12.70 19.74
C VAL A 515 16.28 11.50 19.55
N TRP A 516 15.05 11.73 19.09
CA TRP A 516 14.06 10.68 18.90
C TRP A 516 13.19 10.95 17.68
N THR A 517 12.60 9.88 17.11
CA THR A 517 11.49 10.01 16.18
C THR A 517 10.22 10.32 16.98
N HIS A 518 9.59 11.43 16.65
CA HIS A 518 8.38 11.91 17.26
C HIS A 518 7.19 11.57 16.34
N ALA A 519 6.34 10.66 16.78
CA ALA A 519 5.11 10.32 16.09
C ALA A 519 3.95 11.14 16.68
N VAL A 520 3.16 11.74 15.81
CA VAL A 520 2.00 12.55 16.17
C VAL A 520 0.80 12.08 15.35
N SER A 521 -0.34 11.92 15.97
CA SER A 521 -1.60 11.58 15.31
C SER A 521 -2.74 12.41 15.89
N GLY A 522 -3.76 12.71 15.08
CA GLY A 522 -4.97 13.41 15.52
C GLY A 522 -5.94 13.62 14.39
N THR A 523 -7.19 13.88 14.76
CA THR A 523 -8.30 14.15 13.83
C THR A 523 -8.62 15.64 13.84
N SER A 524 -8.58 16.28 12.69
CA SER A 524 -8.96 17.69 12.56
C SER A 524 -10.44 17.90 12.88
N GLN A 525 -10.83 19.16 13.19
CA GLN A 525 -12.25 19.52 13.40
C GLN A 525 -13.15 19.18 12.21
N ASP A 526 -12.58 19.11 11.00
CA ASP A 526 -13.27 18.73 9.76
C ASP A 526 -13.31 17.21 9.53
N GLY A 527 -12.82 16.41 10.50
CA GLY A 527 -12.82 14.94 10.44
C GLY A 527 -11.69 14.35 9.60
N PHE A 528 -10.62 15.08 9.34
CA PHE A 528 -9.44 14.59 8.65
C PHE A 528 -8.46 14.00 9.65
N ASP A 529 -8.20 12.69 9.55
CA ASP A 529 -7.18 12.00 10.34
C ASP A 529 -5.81 12.26 9.75
N ALA A 530 -4.89 12.72 10.58
CA ALA A 530 -3.52 13.01 10.20
C ALA A 530 -2.56 12.26 11.12
N GLU A 531 -1.57 11.63 10.53
CA GLU A 531 -0.42 11.05 11.22
C GLU A 531 0.86 11.55 10.56
N TRP A 532 1.81 12.03 11.34
CA TRP A 532 3.09 12.47 10.81
C TRP A 532 4.23 12.15 11.77
N ARG A 533 5.42 12.09 11.22
CA ARG A 533 6.66 11.82 11.93
C ARG A 533 7.65 12.92 11.67
N GLU A 534 8.44 13.22 12.69
CA GLU A 534 9.51 14.19 12.64
C GLU A 534 10.63 13.78 13.60
N ILE A 535 11.83 14.26 13.38
CA ILE A 535 12.93 14.06 14.33
C ILE A 535 12.97 15.23 15.29
N CYS A 536 12.86 14.94 16.57
CA CYS A 536 13.00 15.91 17.64
C CYS A 536 14.36 15.75 18.33
N LEU A 537 15.02 16.89 18.57
CA LEU A 537 16.18 17.03 19.43
C LEU A 537 15.80 17.90 20.61
N ALA A 538 15.94 17.41 21.84
CA ALA A 538 15.79 18.25 23.03
C ALA A 538 16.98 18.17 23.93
N THR A 539 17.34 19.32 24.58
CA THR A 539 18.29 19.37 25.69
C THR A 539 17.58 19.80 26.97
N VAL A 540 18.12 19.36 28.09
CA VAL A 540 17.52 19.49 29.43
C VAL A 540 18.45 20.23 30.37
N GLU A 541 17.87 21.13 31.16
CA GLU A 541 18.54 21.82 32.26
C GLU A 541 17.71 21.70 33.54
N GLY A 542 18.24 20.99 34.52
CA GLY A 542 17.46 20.60 35.69
C GLY A 542 16.24 19.77 35.30
N ASP A 543 15.05 20.19 35.73
CA ASP A 543 13.77 19.50 35.42
C ASP A 543 13.02 20.11 34.24
N LEU A 544 13.66 20.97 33.44
CA LEU A 544 13.05 21.73 32.35
C LEU A 544 13.76 21.47 31.03
N ILE A 545 13.02 21.62 29.94
CA ILE A 545 13.56 21.59 28.58
C ILE A 545 14.10 23.01 28.25
N ASN A 546 15.36 23.11 27.89
CA ASN A 546 15.99 24.39 27.55
C ASN A 546 16.20 24.56 26.03
N ARG A 547 15.98 23.51 25.24
CA ARG A 547 16.06 23.57 23.78
C ARG A 547 15.17 22.50 23.16
N ILE A 548 14.49 22.86 22.03
CA ILE A 548 13.90 21.91 21.10
C ILE A 548 14.27 22.32 19.68
N GLU A 549 14.74 21.36 18.89
CA GLU A 549 14.96 21.51 17.47
C GLU A 549 14.20 20.40 16.72
N MET A 550 13.47 20.76 15.65
CA MET A 550 12.65 19.84 14.86
C MET A 550 13.20 19.72 13.45
N PHE A 551 13.27 18.50 12.93
CA PHE A 551 13.79 18.16 11.59
C PHE A 551 12.79 17.28 10.85
N GLU A 552 12.91 17.21 9.50
CA GLU A 552 12.14 16.25 8.73
C GLU A 552 12.46 14.81 9.17
N ALA A 553 11.53 13.87 8.96
CA ALA A 553 11.71 12.47 9.34
C ALA A 553 12.94 11.81 8.68
N GLU A 554 13.30 12.24 7.47
CA GLU A 554 14.48 11.77 6.74
C GLU A 554 15.81 12.39 7.18
N ASP A 555 15.79 13.46 7.98
CA ASP A 555 16.99 14.24 8.38
C ASP A 555 17.61 13.79 9.72
N LEU A 556 17.48 12.49 10.07
CA LEU A 556 18.03 11.93 11.31
C LEU A 556 19.54 12.20 11.48
N ASP A 557 20.31 12.02 10.39
CA ASP A 557 21.77 12.25 10.44
C ASP A 557 22.11 13.71 10.77
N ALA A 558 21.33 14.67 10.24
CA ALA A 558 21.50 16.08 10.56
C ALA A 558 21.19 16.39 12.03
N ALA A 559 20.12 15.79 12.57
CA ALA A 559 19.76 15.93 13.99
C ALA A 559 20.83 15.32 14.91
N LEU A 560 21.37 14.16 14.59
CA LEU A 560 22.46 13.51 15.34
C LEU A 560 23.74 14.34 15.29
N ALA A 561 24.14 14.85 14.12
CA ALA A 561 25.28 15.73 13.96
C ALA A 561 25.11 17.01 14.81
N ARG A 562 23.90 17.58 14.79
CA ARG A 562 23.57 18.75 15.61
C ARG A 562 23.65 18.46 17.10
N PHE A 563 23.19 17.32 17.56
CA PHE A 563 23.30 16.89 18.95
C PHE A 563 24.75 16.73 19.37
N ASP A 564 25.60 16.15 18.52
CA ASP A 564 27.04 16.00 18.78
C ASP A 564 27.76 17.36 18.84
N GLU A 565 27.32 18.36 18.04
CA GLU A 565 27.82 19.75 18.17
C GLU A 565 27.49 20.36 19.52
N LEU A 566 26.25 20.22 19.99
CA LEU A 566 25.77 20.74 21.27
C LEU A 566 26.46 20.04 22.48
N SER A 567 26.92 18.81 22.28
CA SER A 567 27.61 18.00 23.28
C SER A 567 29.08 18.40 23.46
N ARG A 568 29.64 19.19 22.54
CA ARG A 568 31.05 19.65 22.65
C ARG A 568 31.15 20.77 23.68
N PRO A 569 32.14 20.72 24.61
CA PRO A 569 32.38 21.83 25.49
C PRO A 569 32.70 23.09 24.67
N ALA A 570 32.16 24.23 25.11
CA ALA A 570 32.50 25.52 24.49
C ALA A 570 34.00 25.73 24.53
N PRO A 571 34.65 26.23 23.45
CA PRO A 571 36.09 26.41 23.38
C PRO A 571 36.63 27.39 24.41
#